data_dafb0f3bbb6fcbe120cc77ff3b3794d4
#
_entry.id   dafb0f3bbb6fcbe120cc77ff3b3794d4
#
_cell.length_a   1.000
_cell.length_b   1.000
_cell.length_c   1.000
_cell.angle_alpha   90.00
_cell.angle_beta   90.00
_cell.angle_gamma   90.00
#
_symmetry.space_group_name_H-M   'P 1'
#
loop_
_entity.id
_entity.type
_entity.pdbx_description
1 polymer ?
#
loop_
_entity_poly.entity_id
_entity_poly.type
_entity_poly.pdbx_seq_one_letter_code
_entity_poly.pdbx_strand_id
1 'polypeptide(L)'
;MPALFIIQAQLSPDPAFMARYKQYQAQVQPLMALHGGKVLAIGKDLEVMEGQHDGQRLIVLEFPSMDHLKAFWHSKEYAQIKPLRENGARVQAWAVPTMA
;
A
#
# COMPACT_ATOMS: atom_id res chain seq x y z
N MET A 1 -13.39 15.35 0.11
CA MET A 1 -12.89 14.83 -1.17
C MET A 1 -12.06 13.59 -0.88
N PRO A 2 -12.35 12.47 -1.53
CA PRO A 2 -11.53 11.28 -1.38
C PRO A 2 -10.08 11.50 -1.81
N ALA A 3 -9.20 10.63 -1.35
CA ALA A 3 -7.82 10.60 -1.79
C ALA A 3 -7.45 9.18 -2.20
N LEU A 4 -6.65 9.08 -3.25
CA LEU A 4 -6.12 7.80 -3.71
C LEU A 4 -4.70 7.61 -3.17
N PHE A 5 -4.42 6.39 -2.73
CA PHE A 5 -3.10 5.99 -2.30
C PHE A 5 -2.61 4.94 -3.30
N ILE A 6 -1.56 5.27 -4.03
CA ILE A 6 -1.04 4.44 -5.10
C ILE A 6 0.32 3.90 -4.65
N ILE A 7 0.43 2.57 -4.60
CA ILE A 7 1.62 1.90 -4.08
C ILE A 7 2.17 0.98 -5.15
N GLN A 8 3.48 1.01 -5.35
CA GLN A 8 4.21 0.01 -6.11
C GLN A 8 5.13 -0.73 -5.14
N ALA A 9 5.12 -2.06 -5.22
CA ALA A 9 5.91 -2.87 -4.31
C ALA A 9 6.61 -4.00 -5.04
N GLN A 10 7.91 -4.12 -4.81
CA GLN A 10 8.70 -5.26 -5.23
C GLN A 10 9.08 -6.04 -3.98
N LEU A 11 8.66 -7.31 -3.93
CA LEU A 11 8.84 -8.15 -2.75
C LEU A 11 9.97 -9.15 -2.98
N SER A 12 10.79 -9.35 -1.94
CA SER A 12 11.82 -10.40 -1.96
C SER A 12 11.15 -11.78 -1.97
N PRO A 13 11.66 -12.75 -2.74
CA PRO A 13 11.16 -14.12 -2.70
C PRO A 13 11.67 -14.91 -1.49
N ASP A 14 12.50 -14.32 -0.64
CA ASP A 14 13.06 -15.01 0.51
C ASP A 14 11.94 -15.50 1.44
N PRO A 15 11.93 -16.82 1.81
CA PRO A 15 10.87 -17.36 2.65
C PRO A 15 10.75 -16.72 4.02
N ALA A 16 11.87 -16.30 4.63
CA ALA A 16 11.84 -15.64 5.93
C ALA A 16 11.16 -14.25 5.82
N PHE A 17 11.45 -13.52 4.75
CA PHE A 17 10.77 -12.26 4.49
C PHE A 17 9.29 -12.47 4.23
N MET A 18 8.93 -13.47 3.41
CA MET A 18 7.52 -13.72 3.08
C MET A 18 6.70 -14.06 4.31
N ALA A 19 7.28 -14.76 5.28
CA ALA A 19 6.61 -15.02 6.55
C ALA A 19 6.33 -13.75 7.33
N ARG A 20 7.30 -12.83 7.39
CA ARG A 20 7.11 -11.52 8.03
C ARG A 20 6.09 -10.68 7.29
N TYR A 21 6.11 -10.72 5.96
CA TYR A 21 5.20 -9.93 5.13
C TYR A 21 3.74 -10.37 5.32
N LYS A 22 3.51 -11.67 5.52
CA LYS A 22 2.16 -12.16 5.85
C LYS A 22 1.67 -11.57 7.16
N GLN A 23 2.54 -11.45 8.16
CA GLN A 23 2.18 -10.80 9.43
C GLN A 23 1.87 -9.32 9.20
N TYR A 24 2.66 -8.64 8.35
CA TYR A 24 2.39 -7.26 7.97
C TYR A 24 1.02 -7.12 7.34
N GLN A 25 0.69 -7.95 6.38
CA GLN A 25 -0.60 -7.90 5.69
C GLN A 25 -1.77 -8.12 6.66
N ALA A 26 -1.63 -9.07 7.57
CA ALA A 26 -2.68 -9.38 8.53
C ALA A 26 -2.95 -8.20 9.47
N GLN A 27 -1.93 -7.41 9.78
CA GLN A 27 -2.06 -6.28 10.70
C GLN A 27 -2.42 -4.97 10.00
N VAL A 28 -1.96 -4.77 8.77
CA VAL A 28 -2.21 -3.51 8.06
C VAL A 28 -3.64 -3.41 7.54
N GLN A 29 -4.24 -4.52 7.14
CA GLN A 29 -5.58 -4.49 6.56
C GLN A 29 -6.64 -3.94 7.52
N PRO A 30 -6.76 -4.46 8.77
CA PRO A 30 -7.73 -3.87 9.70
C PRO A 30 -7.39 -2.42 10.08
N LEU A 31 -6.11 -2.07 10.11
CA LEU A 31 -5.71 -0.71 10.41
C LEU A 31 -6.13 0.26 9.29
N MET A 32 -5.96 -0.14 8.03
CA MET A 32 -6.43 0.65 6.90
C MET A 32 -7.95 0.85 6.96
N ALA A 33 -8.68 -0.23 7.24
CA ALA A 33 -10.14 -0.17 7.35
C ALA A 33 -10.58 0.77 8.46
N LEU A 34 -9.86 0.77 9.59
CA LEU A 34 -10.14 1.67 10.71
C LEU A 34 -10.06 3.14 10.31
N HIS A 35 -9.17 3.46 9.37
CA HIS A 35 -9.02 4.83 8.86
C HIS A 35 -9.85 5.08 7.59
N GLY A 36 -10.75 4.18 7.26
CA GLY A 36 -11.65 4.34 6.12
C GLY A 36 -11.06 3.96 4.77
N GLY A 37 -9.90 3.33 4.76
CA GLY A 37 -9.26 2.89 3.52
C GLY A 37 -9.91 1.65 2.94
N LYS A 38 -9.99 1.58 1.61
CA LYS A 38 -10.45 0.38 0.92
C LYS A 38 -9.61 0.15 -0.32
N VAL A 39 -9.37 -1.12 -0.64
CA VAL A 39 -8.61 -1.50 -1.83
C VAL A 39 -9.54 -1.41 -3.04
N LEU A 40 -9.10 -0.68 -4.06
CA LEU A 40 -9.81 -0.57 -5.34
C LEU A 40 -9.25 -1.51 -6.38
N ALA A 41 -7.93 -1.70 -6.39
CA ALA A 41 -7.27 -2.57 -7.35
C ALA A 41 -5.96 -3.06 -6.77
N ILE A 42 -5.59 -4.30 -7.08
CA ILE A 42 -4.33 -4.90 -6.64
C ILE A 42 -3.92 -5.96 -7.64
N GLY A 43 -2.64 -5.97 -8.03
CA GLY A 43 -2.12 -7.04 -8.89
C GLY A 43 -0.92 -6.62 -9.72
N LYS A 44 -0.43 -7.59 -10.50
CA LYS A 44 0.64 -7.40 -11.46
C LYS A 44 0.14 -7.37 -12.89
N ASP A 45 -1.13 -7.65 -13.10
CA ASP A 45 -1.73 -7.86 -14.42
C ASP A 45 -2.20 -6.57 -15.05
N LEU A 46 -1.40 -5.52 -14.92
CA LEU A 46 -1.73 -4.27 -15.58
C LEU A 46 -1.32 -4.32 -17.05
N GLU A 47 -2.11 -3.70 -17.90
CA GLU A 47 -1.79 -3.56 -19.31
C GLU A 47 -1.16 -2.19 -19.55
N VAL A 48 0.02 -2.19 -20.15
CA VAL A 48 0.69 -0.93 -20.50
C VAL A 48 0.08 -0.40 -21.79
N MET A 49 -0.61 0.72 -21.68
CA MET A 49 -1.22 1.36 -22.84
C MET A 49 -0.22 2.23 -23.58
N GLU A 50 0.72 2.82 -22.85
CA GLU A 50 1.79 3.62 -23.43
C GLU A 50 2.92 3.70 -22.42
N GLY A 51 4.16 3.71 -22.93
CA GLY A 51 5.31 3.78 -22.05
C GLY A 51 5.75 2.42 -21.54
N GLN A 52 6.32 2.39 -20.35
CA GLN A 52 6.89 1.17 -19.76
C GLN A 52 6.48 1.04 -18.30
N HIS A 53 6.37 -0.21 -17.84
CA HIS A 53 6.19 -0.54 -16.44
C HIS A 53 7.15 -1.70 -16.10
N ASP A 54 7.76 -1.65 -14.92
CA ASP A 54 8.81 -2.58 -14.53
C ASP A 54 8.29 -3.90 -13.95
N GLY A 55 6.98 -4.12 -13.99
CA GLY A 55 6.38 -5.37 -13.52
C GLY A 55 6.16 -5.45 -12.02
N GLN A 56 6.38 -4.37 -11.30
CA GLN A 56 6.11 -4.34 -9.86
C GLN A 56 4.62 -4.42 -9.57
N ARG A 57 4.28 -4.98 -8.40
CA ARG A 57 2.90 -5.06 -7.94
C ARG A 57 2.34 -3.68 -7.70
N LEU A 58 1.15 -3.42 -8.22
CA LEU A 58 0.46 -2.15 -8.06
C LEU A 58 -0.74 -2.33 -7.13
N ILE A 59 -0.91 -1.39 -6.19
CA ILE A 59 -2.03 -1.37 -5.27
C ILE A 59 -2.63 0.02 -5.31
N VAL A 60 -3.95 0.11 -5.50
CA VAL A 60 -4.67 1.38 -5.45
C VAL A 60 -5.70 1.30 -4.35
N LEU A 61 -5.60 2.23 -3.41
CA LEU A 61 -6.51 2.34 -2.27
C LEU A 61 -7.23 3.69 -2.33
N GLU A 62 -8.41 3.75 -1.72
CA GLU A 62 -9.14 5.00 -1.54
C GLU A 62 -9.36 5.24 -0.07
N PHE A 63 -9.12 6.47 0.37
CA PHE A 63 -9.46 6.95 1.71
C PHE A 63 -10.49 8.06 1.59
N PRO A 64 -11.31 8.29 2.64
CA PRO A 64 -12.34 9.33 2.59
C PRO A 64 -11.79 10.74 2.35
N SER A 65 -10.55 10.98 2.77
CA SER A 65 -9.89 12.26 2.60
C SER A 65 -8.38 12.09 2.68
N MET A 66 -7.65 13.11 2.28
CA MET A 66 -6.19 13.13 2.45
C MET A 66 -5.82 13.08 3.93
N ASP A 67 -6.61 13.70 4.81
CA ASP A 67 -6.34 13.68 6.24
C ASP A 67 -6.47 12.27 6.82
N HIS A 68 -7.46 11.50 6.38
CA HIS A 68 -7.62 10.11 6.79
C HIS A 68 -6.41 9.26 6.34
N LEU A 69 -5.97 9.47 5.10
CA LEU A 69 -4.82 8.77 4.55
C LEU A 69 -3.56 9.08 5.37
N LYS A 70 -3.30 10.35 5.64
CA LYS A 70 -2.13 10.76 6.42
C LYS A 70 -2.22 10.28 7.86
N ALA A 71 -3.42 10.28 8.45
CA ALA A 71 -3.61 9.76 9.80
C ALA A 71 -3.25 8.28 9.88
N PHE A 72 -3.61 7.50 8.87
CA PHE A 72 -3.19 6.10 8.78
C PHE A 72 -1.67 5.99 8.65
N TRP A 73 -1.09 6.68 7.67
CA TRP A 73 0.34 6.54 7.33
C TRP A 73 1.26 6.97 8.47
N HIS A 74 0.86 8.02 9.20
CA HIS A 74 1.65 8.56 10.31
C HIS A 74 1.22 8.05 11.68
N SER A 75 0.33 7.05 11.73
CA SER A 75 -0.14 6.51 13.01
C SER A 75 0.97 5.75 13.73
N LYS A 76 0.86 5.69 15.05
CA LYS A 76 1.77 4.88 15.88
C LYS A 76 1.64 3.40 15.54
N GLU A 77 0.42 2.97 15.28
CA GLU A 77 0.12 1.59 14.94
C GLU A 77 0.80 1.18 13.65
N TYR A 78 0.78 2.05 12.64
CA TYR A 78 1.48 1.75 11.39
C TYR A 78 2.99 1.72 11.59
N ALA A 79 3.53 2.64 12.39
CA ALA A 79 4.96 2.67 12.68
C ALA A 79 5.44 1.37 13.35
N GLN A 80 4.57 0.72 14.12
CA GLN A 80 4.90 -0.54 14.80
C GLN A 80 4.94 -1.73 13.86
N ILE A 81 4.12 -1.74 12.80
CA ILE A 81 4.08 -2.87 11.86
C ILE A 81 4.97 -2.65 10.63
N LYS A 82 5.33 -1.43 10.33
CA LYS A 82 6.16 -1.10 9.17
C LYS A 82 7.47 -1.90 9.09
N PRO A 83 8.19 -2.14 10.21
CA PRO A 83 9.41 -2.93 10.15
C PRO A 83 9.23 -4.35 9.61
N LEU A 84 8.02 -4.90 9.67
CA LEU A 84 7.76 -6.25 9.14
C LEU A 84 7.97 -6.34 7.62
N ARG A 85 7.88 -5.21 6.90
CA ARG A 85 8.11 -5.18 5.45
C ARG A 85 9.45 -4.61 5.04
N GLU A 86 10.18 -4.03 5.98
CA GLU A 86 11.50 -3.45 5.68
C GLU A 86 12.53 -4.54 5.39
N ASN A 87 13.55 -4.19 4.62
CA ASN A 87 14.63 -5.10 4.22
C ASN A 87 14.17 -6.29 3.34
N GLY A 88 13.02 -6.16 2.70
CA GLY A 88 12.54 -7.20 1.79
C GLY A 88 11.48 -6.69 0.83
N ALA A 89 10.96 -5.49 1.08
CA ALA A 89 10.02 -4.84 0.17
C ALA A 89 10.58 -3.50 -0.26
N ARG A 90 10.66 -3.29 -1.57
CA ARG A 90 10.90 -1.99 -2.16
C ARG A 90 9.55 -1.36 -2.41
N VAL A 91 9.24 -0.30 -1.68
CA VAL A 91 7.93 0.33 -1.75
C VAL A 91 8.08 1.77 -2.20
N GLN A 92 7.30 2.16 -3.20
CA GLN A 92 7.06 3.54 -3.56
C GLN A 92 5.58 3.81 -3.40
N ALA A 93 5.25 4.96 -2.83
CA ALA A 93 3.86 5.26 -2.51
C ALA A 93 3.58 6.74 -2.74
N TRP A 94 2.44 7.01 -3.35
CA TRP A 94 2.00 8.37 -3.67
C TRP A 94 0.56 8.54 -3.22
N ALA A 95 0.23 9.74 -2.76
CA ALA A 95 -1.13 10.10 -2.42
C ALA A 95 -1.57 11.27 -3.29
N VAL A 96 -2.78 11.18 -3.83
CA VAL A 96 -3.33 12.23 -4.67
C VAL A 96 -4.80 12.44 -4.35
N PRO A 97 -5.25 13.69 -4.14
CA PRO A 97 -6.68 13.95 -3.96
C PRO A 97 -7.43 13.72 -5.27
N THR A 98 -8.67 13.23 -5.17
CA THR A 98 -9.52 13.09 -6.33
C THR A 98 -10.07 14.46 -6.76
N MET A 99 -10.58 14.51 -7.96
CA MET A 99 -11.15 15.74 -8.51
C MET A 99 -12.60 15.96 -8.07
N ALA A 100 -13.21 14.97 -7.51
CA ALA A 100 -14.65 15.05 -7.18
C ALA A 100 -14.91 15.90 -5.95
#